data_b52db47a8ba966e1172678945535dcff
#
_entry.id   b52db47a8ba966e1172678945535dcff
#
_cell.length_a   1.000
_cell.length_b   1.000
_cell.length_c   1.000
_cell.angle_alpha   90.00
_cell.angle_beta   90.00
_cell.angle_gamma   90.00
#
_symmetry.space_group_name_H-M   'P 1'
#
loop_
_entity.id
_entity.type
_entity.pdbx_description
1 polymer ?
#
loop_
_entity_poly.entity_id
_entity_poly.type
_entity_poly.pdbx_seq_one_letter_code
_entity_poly.pdbx_strand_id
1 'polypeptide(L)'
;IVDFRGEIIREFQKAGWYFHGEHMIRKDPKTAAIRTKNRQLMHGTTKSDSSVVRPGLADYILTFRKPGENQTPIRNNIPFDLWCEMAEPIWWNVDESDVMKDSRKGRDDRDERHITATQLKPIEWLYLMYSNKGETCFSPFAGIGSESFQAIRMGRKAIGIELKPSYFQLLVENCKRAEVSNSQLELGL
;
A
#
# COMPACT_ATOMS: atom_id res chain seq x y z
N ILE A 1 2.23 -17.52 17.06
CA ILE A 1 1.86 -16.70 15.87
C ILE A 1 0.47 -16.18 16.15
N VAL A 2 0.30 -14.88 16.13
CA VAL A 2 -1.01 -14.23 16.32
C VAL A 2 -1.65 -14.07 14.94
N ASP A 3 -2.95 -14.33 14.82
CA ASP A 3 -3.75 -14.06 13.62
C ASP A 3 -4.10 -12.57 13.57
N PHE A 4 -3.08 -11.73 13.32
CA PHE A 4 -3.21 -10.28 13.29
C PHE A 4 -4.22 -9.79 12.24
N ARG A 5 -4.26 -10.44 11.07
CA ARG A 5 -5.23 -10.14 10.01
C ARG A 5 -6.67 -10.36 10.49
N GLY A 6 -6.95 -11.52 11.06
CA GLY A 6 -8.29 -11.83 11.58
C GLY A 6 -8.69 -10.94 12.76
N GLU A 7 -7.74 -10.52 13.59
CA GLU A 7 -8.00 -9.54 14.66
C GLU A 7 -8.42 -8.19 14.11
N ILE A 8 -7.70 -7.65 13.11
CA ILE A 8 -8.08 -6.39 12.45
C ILE A 8 -9.51 -6.49 11.88
N ILE A 9 -9.84 -7.58 11.18
CA ILE A 9 -11.17 -7.77 10.61
C ILE A 9 -12.23 -7.73 11.71
N ARG A 10 -12.03 -8.47 12.80
CA ARG A 10 -12.97 -8.49 13.92
C ARG A 10 -13.14 -7.14 14.59
N GLU A 11 -12.05 -6.37 14.78
CA GLU A 11 -12.13 -5.06 15.41
C GLU A 11 -12.86 -4.04 14.53
N PHE A 12 -12.63 -4.03 13.22
CA PHE A 12 -13.40 -3.18 12.31
C PHE A 12 -14.87 -3.55 12.27
N GLN A 13 -15.20 -4.85 12.28
CA GLN A 13 -16.59 -5.31 12.34
C GLN A 13 -17.28 -4.92 13.65
N LYS A 14 -16.59 -5.03 14.79
CA LYS A 14 -17.11 -4.53 16.09
C LYS A 14 -17.35 -3.02 16.07
N ALA A 15 -16.52 -2.27 15.37
CA ALA A 15 -16.70 -0.84 15.18
C ALA A 15 -17.79 -0.47 14.16
N GLY A 16 -18.52 -1.46 13.63
CA GLY A 16 -19.66 -1.27 12.74
C GLY A 16 -19.30 -1.16 11.26
N TRP A 17 -18.08 -1.55 10.85
CA TRP A 17 -17.69 -1.60 9.45
C TRP A 17 -18.01 -2.97 8.83
N TYR A 18 -18.34 -2.98 7.54
CA TYR A 18 -18.47 -4.21 6.77
C TYR A 18 -17.12 -4.59 6.17
N PHE A 19 -16.68 -5.82 6.39
CA PHE A 19 -15.57 -6.38 5.64
C PHE A 19 -16.02 -6.58 4.19
N HIS A 20 -15.37 -5.87 3.27
CA HIS A 20 -15.76 -5.86 1.86
C HIS A 20 -14.96 -6.89 1.04
N GLY A 21 -13.70 -7.05 1.35
CA GLY A 21 -12.82 -8.00 0.67
C GLY A 21 -11.36 -7.81 1.02
N GLU A 22 -10.53 -8.60 0.38
CA GLU A 22 -9.08 -8.51 0.54
C GLU A 22 -8.35 -8.82 -0.76
N HIS A 23 -7.17 -8.23 -0.88
CA HIS A 23 -6.17 -8.63 -1.87
C HIS A 23 -4.88 -9.02 -1.17
N MET A 24 -4.17 -9.97 -1.73
CA MET A 24 -2.84 -10.36 -1.29
C MET A 24 -1.79 -9.87 -2.30
N ILE A 25 -0.77 -9.19 -1.81
CA ILE A 25 0.39 -8.85 -2.64
C ILE A 25 1.40 -10.00 -2.50
N ARG A 26 1.72 -10.63 -3.63
CA ARG A 26 2.75 -11.67 -3.67
C ARG A 26 4.10 -11.09 -3.25
N LYS A 27 4.79 -11.81 -2.37
CA LYS A 27 6.20 -11.55 -2.04
C LYS A 27 7.08 -12.67 -2.59
N ASP A 28 8.24 -12.31 -3.14
CA ASP A 28 9.23 -13.30 -3.54
C ASP A 28 9.83 -13.96 -2.28
N PRO A 29 9.61 -15.28 -2.09
CA PRO A 29 10.11 -15.99 -0.91
C PRO A 29 11.64 -15.98 -0.81
N LYS A 30 12.37 -15.96 -1.93
CA LYS A 30 13.82 -15.88 -1.95
C LYS A 30 14.31 -14.52 -1.43
N THR A 31 13.71 -13.44 -1.93
CA THR A 31 14.01 -12.07 -1.48
C THR A 31 13.66 -11.91 0.00
N ALA A 32 12.52 -12.43 0.43
CA ALA A 32 12.11 -12.43 1.83
C ALA A 32 13.09 -13.19 2.72
N ALA A 33 13.52 -14.38 2.29
CA ALA A 33 14.49 -15.20 3.02
C ALA A 33 15.84 -14.50 3.20
N ILE A 34 16.36 -13.87 2.13
CA ILE A 34 17.64 -13.13 2.17
C ILE A 34 17.53 -11.91 3.08
N ARG A 35 16.43 -11.15 2.96
CA ARG A 35 16.22 -9.91 3.73
C ARG A 35 16.05 -10.16 5.22
N THR A 36 15.27 -11.19 5.59
CA THR A 36 14.95 -11.48 6.99
C THR A 36 15.93 -12.46 7.64
N LYS A 37 16.76 -13.14 6.84
CA LYS A 37 17.65 -14.25 7.29
C LYS A 37 16.88 -15.32 8.07
N ASN A 38 15.60 -15.50 7.77
CA ASN A 38 14.75 -16.44 8.48
C ASN A 38 14.99 -17.87 7.98
N ARG A 39 15.53 -18.71 8.84
CA ARG A 39 15.82 -20.12 8.53
C ARG A 39 14.62 -20.90 8.01
N GLN A 40 13.41 -20.60 8.50
CA GLN A 40 12.18 -21.26 8.06
C GLN A 40 11.79 -20.94 6.60
N LEU A 41 12.35 -19.91 6.00
CA LEU A 41 12.15 -19.54 4.58
C LEU A 41 13.30 -20.01 3.69
N MET A 42 14.39 -20.53 4.27
CA MET A 42 15.58 -20.90 3.50
C MET A 42 15.46 -22.31 2.91
N HIS A 43 15.71 -22.44 1.63
CA HIS A 43 15.74 -23.74 0.95
C HIS A 43 16.69 -24.73 1.64
N GLY A 44 17.85 -24.29 2.14
CA GLY A 44 18.79 -25.14 2.86
C GLY A 44 18.20 -25.86 4.08
N THR A 45 17.17 -25.31 4.71
CA THR A 45 16.48 -25.91 5.85
C THR A 45 15.74 -27.20 5.47
N THR A 46 15.32 -27.34 4.21
CA THR A 46 14.67 -28.57 3.71
C THR A 46 15.59 -29.79 3.79
N LYS A 47 16.91 -29.57 3.77
CA LYS A 47 17.91 -30.63 3.87
C LYS A 47 18.16 -31.11 5.30
N SER A 48 17.81 -30.32 6.31
CA SER A 48 17.97 -30.64 7.73
C SER A 48 16.65 -31.09 8.37
N ASP A 49 15.61 -30.29 8.21
CA ASP A 49 14.27 -30.58 8.69
C ASP A 49 13.25 -29.77 7.90
N SER A 50 12.59 -30.42 6.93
CA SER A 50 11.58 -29.79 6.10
C SER A 50 10.29 -29.45 6.84
N SER A 51 10.01 -30.09 7.99
CA SER A 51 8.80 -29.88 8.78
C SER A 51 8.70 -28.48 9.39
N VAL A 52 9.84 -27.80 9.56
CA VAL A 52 9.90 -26.44 10.11
C VAL A 52 9.84 -25.36 9.03
N VAL A 53 9.89 -25.76 7.75
CA VAL A 53 9.80 -24.79 6.64
C VAL A 53 8.37 -24.28 6.52
N ARG A 54 8.23 -22.99 6.30
CA ARG A 54 6.92 -22.34 6.09
C ARG A 54 6.93 -21.46 4.83
N PRO A 55 5.77 -21.20 4.24
CA PRO A 55 5.66 -20.24 3.14
C PRO A 55 6.04 -18.84 3.60
N GLY A 56 6.46 -18.00 2.65
CA GLY A 56 6.59 -16.57 2.86
C GLY A 56 5.24 -15.94 3.19
N LEU A 57 5.27 -14.84 3.94
CA LEU A 57 4.05 -14.09 4.22
C LEU A 57 3.80 -13.10 3.08
N ALA A 58 2.57 -13.08 2.58
CA ALA A 58 2.08 -12.03 1.69
C ALA A 58 1.79 -10.75 2.49
N ASP A 59 1.77 -9.60 1.82
CA ASP A 59 1.12 -8.43 2.38
C ASP A 59 -0.38 -8.51 2.08
N TYR A 60 -1.21 -8.09 3.04
CA TYR A 60 -2.66 -8.11 2.92
C TYR A 60 -3.20 -6.69 2.83
N ILE A 61 -4.07 -6.46 1.86
CA ILE A 61 -4.88 -5.27 1.76
C ILE A 61 -6.30 -5.66 2.16
N LEU A 62 -6.74 -5.16 3.29
CA LEU A 62 -8.08 -5.41 3.81
C LEU A 62 -8.96 -4.21 3.48
N THR A 63 -10.06 -4.46 2.78
CA THR A 63 -11.00 -3.43 2.39
C THR A 63 -12.23 -3.50 3.27
N PHE A 64 -12.61 -2.36 3.84
CA PHE A 64 -13.80 -2.22 4.66
C PHE A 64 -14.70 -1.12 4.10
N ARG A 65 -16.00 -1.34 4.24
CA ARG A 65 -17.02 -0.38 3.84
C ARG A 65 -17.75 0.14 5.07
N LYS A 66 -17.87 1.48 5.16
CA LYS A 66 -18.72 2.11 6.15
C LYS A 66 -20.19 1.84 5.83
N PRO A 67 -21.08 1.65 6.84
CA PRO A 67 -22.53 1.55 6.61
C PRO A 67 -23.08 2.75 5.87
N GLY A 68 -24.09 2.52 5.05
CA GLY A 68 -24.76 3.54 4.26
C GLY A 68 -24.59 3.33 2.76
N GLU A 69 -25.24 4.20 1.98
CA GLU A 69 -25.18 4.20 0.53
C GLU A 69 -24.18 5.25 0.04
N ASN A 70 -23.50 4.96 -1.07
CA ASN A 70 -22.68 5.95 -1.75
C ASN A 70 -23.60 6.95 -2.46
N GLN A 71 -23.64 8.17 -1.97
CA GLN A 71 -24.39 9.27 -2.61
C GLN A 71 -23.79 9.60 -3.99
N THR A 72 -22.48 9.47 -4.14
CA THR A 72 -21.78 9.66 -5.41
C THR A 72 -21.15 8.34 -5.83
N PRO A 73 -21.69 7.64 -6.84
CA PRO A 73 -21.10 6.41 -7.36
C PRO A 73 -19.69 6.65 -7.86
N ILE A 74 -18.80 5.69 -7.59
CA ILE A 74 -17.43 5.74 -8.10
C ILE A 74 -17.44 5.33 -9.56
N ARG A 75 -16.92 6.20 -10.44
CA ARG A 75 -16.91 6.00 -11.89
C ARG A 75 -15.54 6.37 -12.45
N ASN A 76 -14.71 5.38 -12.65
CA ASN A 76 -13.45 5.52 -13.33
C ASN A 76 -13.48 4.72 -14.63
N ASN A 77 -12.93 5.28 -15.69
CA ASN A 77 -12.79 4.55 -16.96
C ASN A 77 -11.56 3.64 -16.87
N ILE A 78 -11.77 2.43 -16.38
CA ILE A 78 -10.72 1.43 -16.20
C ILE A 78 -10.75 0.52 -17.44
N PRO A 79 -9.64 0.40 -18.21
CA PRO A 79 -9.55 -0.56 -19.30
C PRO A 79 -9.79 -1.99 -18.81
N PHE A 80 -10.40 -2.82 -19.65
CA PHE A 80 -10.79 -4.18 -19.27
C PHE A 80 -9.60 -5.02 -18.79
N ASP A 81 -8.48 -4.97 -19.49
CA ASP A 81 -7.29 -5.75 -19.11
C ASP A 81 -6.74 -5.31 -17.75
N LEU A 82 -6.71 -4.01 -17.50
CA LEU A 82 -6.30 -3.48 -16.19
C LEU A 82 -7.30 -3.89 -15.09
N TRP A 83 -8.59 -3.87 -15.40
CA TRP A 83 -9.60 -4.35 -14.45
C TRP A 83 -9.40 -5.83 -14.11
N CYS A 84 -9.07 -6.67 -15.08
CA CYS A 84 -8.77 -8.09 -14.85
C CYS A 84 -7.61 -8.25 -13.85
N GLU A 85 -6.51 -7.49 -14.03
CA GLU A 85 -5.37 -7.52 -13.09
C GLU A 85 -5.78 -7.05 -11.68
N MET A 86 -6.55 -5.98 -11.59
CA MET A 86 -6.99 -5.39 -10.32
C MET A 86 -7.98 -6.29 -9.57
N ALA A 87 -8.79 -7.06 -10.29
CA ALA A 87 -9.79 -7.95 -9.73
C ALA A 87 -9.22 -9.29 -9.25
N GLU A 88 -7.97 -9.61 -9.56
CA GLU A 88 -7.33 -10.81 -9.05
C GLU A 88 -7.18 -10.76 -7.52
N PRO A 89 -7.47 -11.85 -6.80
CA PRO A 89 -7.31 -11.90 -5.35
C PRO A 89 -5.85 -11.85 -4.90
N ILE A 90 -4.92 -12.17 -5.81
CA ILE A 90 -3.48 -12.13 -5.57
C ILE A 90 -2.84 -11.25 -6.63
N TRP A 91 -2.27 -10.14 -6.20
CA TRP A 91 -1.53 -9.25 -7.09
C TRP A 91 -0.10 -9.72 -7.28
N TRP A 92 0.15 -10.29 -8.46
CA TRP A 92 1.42 -10.89 -8.83
C TRP A 92 2.45 -9.86 -9.32
N ASN A 93 1.98 -8.82 -10.01
CA ASN A 93 2.78 -7.87 -10.76
C ASN A 93 3.06 -6.58 -9.98
N VAL A 94 3.21 -6.68 -8.65
CA VAL A 94 3.63 -5.56 -7.81
C VAL A 94 5.13 -5.61 -7.63
N ASP A 95 5.85 -4.62 -8.20
CA ASP A 95 7.28 -4.49 -8.02
C ASP A 95 7.59 -3.96 -6.61
N GLU A 96 8.41 -4.69 -5.86
CA GLU A 96 8.85 -4.28 -4.52
C GLU A 96 9.68 -2.99 -4.53
N SER A 97 10.25 -2.60 -5.67
CA SER A 97 11.03 -1.39 -5.84
C SER A 97 10.22 -0.17 -6.29
N ASP A 98 8.94 -0.36 -6.66
CA ASP A 98 8.01 0.72 -7.04
C ASP A 98 7.55 1.51 -5.80
N VAL A 99 8.50 2.23 -5.21
CA VAL A 99 8.31 3.05 -4.03
C VAL A 99 8.74 4.49 -4.30
N MET A 100 8.31 5.41 -3.43
CA MET A 100 8.74 6.80 -3.50
C MET A 100 10.26 6.92 -3.58
N LYS A 101 10.74 7.74 -4.52
CA LYS A 101 12.15 8.17 -4.55
C LYS A 101 12.48 8.81 -3.20
N ASP A 102 13.70 8.63 -2.74
CA ASP A 102 14.13 9.17 -1.45
C ASP A 102 13.49 8.53 -0.21
N SER A 103 12.82 7.37 -0.36
CA SER A 103 12.23 6.63 0.76
C SER A 103 13.18 6.31 1.91
N ARG A 104 14.49 6.46 1.68
CA ARG A 104 15.54 6.28 2.69
C ARG A 104 15.99 7.58 3.36
N LYS A 105 15.64 8.74 2.79
CA LYS A 105 15.87 10.04 3.43
C LYS A 105 14.94 10.16 4.64
N GLY A 106 15.38 10.82 5.68
CA GLY A 106 14.58 11.00 6.91
C GLY A 106 14.66 9.84 7.89
N ARG A 107 15.46 8.80 7.60
CA ARG A 107 15.77 7.74 8.57
C ARG A 107 16.87 8.24 9.49
N ASP A 108 16.56 8.37 10.77
CA ASP A 108 17.51 8.89 11.77
C ASP A 108 18.24 7.76 12.51
N ASP A 109 17.59 6.56 12.63
CA ASP A 109 18.08 5.46 13.44
C ASP A 109 18.29 4.16 12.66
N ARG A 110 19.14 3.29 13.23
CA ARG A 110 19.40 1.94 12.69
C ARG A 110 18.14 1.06 12.67
N ASP A 111 17.24 1.24 13.62
CA ASP A 111 16.00 0.47 13.73
C ASP A 111 15.00 0.79 12.61
N GLU A 112 15.08 1.97 12.04
CA GLU A 112 14.24 2.38 10.89
C GLU A 112 14.71 1.85 9.54
N ARG A 113 15.83 1.13 9.48
CA ARG A 113 16.34 0.56 8.23
C ARG A 113 15.39 -0.44 7.57
N HIS A 114 14.47 -0.99 8.36
CA HIS A 114 13.49 -1.97 7.89
C HIS A 114 12.16 -1.34 7.44
N ILE A 115 11.96 -0.06 7.69
CA ILE A 115 10.75 0.65 7.24
C ILE A 115 10.88 0.91 5.75
N THR A 116 9.96 0.37 4.98
CA THR A 116 9.87 0.54 3.53
C THR A 116 8.60 1.31 3.22
N ALA A 117 8.69 2.32 2.35
CA ALA A 117 7.51 3.00 1.85
C ALA A 117 6.61 2.02 1.09
N THR A 118 5.31 2.27 1.13
CA THR A 118 4.31 1.48 0.40
C THR A 118 4.53 1.63 -1.11
N GLN A 119 4.38 0.53 -1.85
CA GLN A 119 4.46 0.53 -3.30
C GLN A 119 3.34 1.40 -3.90
N LEU A 120 3.65 2.12 -4.97
CA LEU A 120 2.74 3.08 -5.57
C LEU A 120 1.63 2.41 -6.39
N LYS A 121 1.92 1.31 -7.07
CA LYS A 121 0.96 0.58 -7.90
C LYS A 121 -0.27 0.08 -7.11
N PRO A 122 -0.15 -0.58 -5.95
CA PRO A 122 -1.30 -0.94 -5.14
C PRO A 122 -2.16 0.25 -4.71
N ILE A 123 -1.54 1.37 -4.35
CA ILE A 123 -2.24 2.59 -3.98
C ILE A 123 -3.04 3.13 -5.18
N GLU A 124 -2.42 3.16 -6.36
CA GLU A 124 -3.08 3.58 -7.61
C GLU A 124 -4.33 2.73 -7.88
N TRP A 125 -4.22 1.42 -7.79
CA TRP A 125 -5.33 0.50 -8.02
C TRP A 125 -6.45 0.70 -7.01
N LEU A 126 -6.13 0.88 -5.73
CA LEU A 126 -7.13 1.18 -4.70
C LEU A 126 -7.86 2.50 -4.98
N TYR A 127 -7.14 3.54 -5.43
CA TYR A 127 -7.80 4.81 -5.77
C TYR A 127 -8.67 4.72 -7.02
N LEU A 128 -8.28 3.92 -8.01
CA LEU A 128 -9.12 3.64 -9.17
C LEU A 128 -10.39 2.89 -8.79
N MET A 129 -10.31 1.93 -7.88
CA MET A 129 -11.47 1.13 -7.46
C MET A 129 -12.39 1.88 -6.51
N TYR A 130 -11.84 2.71 -5.61
CA TYR A 130 -12.60 3.17 -4.44
C TYR A 130 -12.70 4.69 -4.28
N SER A 131 -12.27 5.48 -5.27
CA SER A 131 -12.41 6.94 -5.20
C SER A 131 -12.60 7.58 -6.57
N ASN A 132 -13.35 8.69 -6.62
CA ASN A 132 -13.43 9.56 -7.79
C ASN A 132 -12.36 10.64 -7.79
N LYS A 133 -12.05 11.22 -8.96
CA LYS A 133 -11.27 12.47 -9.03
C LYS A 133 -11.96 13.57 -8.21
N GLY A 134 -11.17 14.39 -7.53
CA GLY A 134 -11.65 15.47 -6.68
C GLY A 134 -12.07 15.05 -5.27
N GLU A 135 -12.23 13.75 -4.99
CA GLU A 135 -12.49 13.25 -3.64
C GLU A 135 -11.26 13.31 -2.75
N THR A 136 -11.48 13.27 -1.44
CA THR A 136 -10.43 13.34 -0.43
C THR A 136 -10.02 11.96 0.03
N CYS A 137 -8.73 11.66 -0.10
CA CYS A 137 -8.09 10.47 0.43
C CYS A 137 -7.39 10.84 1.75
N PHE A 138 -7.58 10.02 2.78
CA PHE A 138 -7.04 10.25 4.10
C PHE A 138 -6.12 9.12 4.53
N SER A 139 -4.90 9.44 4.99
CA SER A 139 -3.96 8.51 5.60
C SER A 139 -3.62 8.95 7.02
N PRO A 140 -4.01 8.20 8.06
CA PRO A 140 -3.67 8.49 9.45
C PRO A 140 -2.22 8.15 9.80
N PHE A 141 -1.50 7.43 8.93
CA PHE A 141 -0.10 7.01 9.08
C PHE A 141 0.64 7.26 7.78
N ALA A 142 0.73 8.54 7.39
CA ALA A 142 1.13 8.92 6.04
C ALA A 142 2.62 8.67 5.73
N GLY A 143 3.47 8.50 6.74
CA GLY A 143 4.90 8.30 6.53
C GLY A 143 5.53 9.40 5.68
N ILE A 144 6.23 9.02 4.63
CA ILE A 144 6.78 9.96 3.64
C ILE A 144 5.77 10.38 2.56
N GLY A 145 4.50 9.98 2.68
CA GLY A 145 3.39 10.45 1.87
C GLY A 145 3.12 9.68 0.58
N SER A 146 3.38 8.38 0.51
CA SER A 146 3.11 7.58 -0.69
C SER A 146 1.64 7.66 -1.13
N GLU A 147 0.70 7.52 -0.19
CA GLU A 147 -0.73 7.63 -0.43
C GLU A 147 -1.12 9.04 -0.86
N SER A 148 -0.61 10.06 -0.16
CA SER A 148 -0.89 11.47 -0.46
C SER A 148 -0.35 11.87 -1.83
N PHE A 149 0.88 11.47 -2.16
CA PHE A 149 1.49 11.69 -3.47
C PHE A 149 0.64 11.08 -4.59
N GLN A 150 0.25 9.83 -4.44
CA GLN A 150 -0.51 9.13 -5.46
C GLN A 150 -1.94 9.70 -5.60
N ALA A 151 -2.57 10.11 -4.50
CA ALA A 151 -3.86 10.78 -4.53
C ALA A 151 -3.80 12.07 -5.37
N ILE A 152 -2.83 12.95 -5.10
CA ILE A 152 -2.66 14.21 -5.81
C ILE A 152 -2.35 13.95 -7.28
N ARG A 153 -1.40 13.05 -7.59
CA ARG A 153 -1.02 12.69 -8.95
C ARG A 153 -2.22 12.18 -9.78
N MET A 154 -3.18 11.55 -9.13
CA MET A 154 -4.38 11.02 -9.78
C MET A 154 -5.57 12.00 -9.72
N GLY A 155 -5.37 13.25 -9.33
CA GLY A 155 -6.40 14.28 -9.28
C GLY A 155 -7.36 14.17 -8.09
N ARG A 156 -6.95 13.51 -6.99
CA ARG A 156 -7.64 13.49 -5.71
C ARG A 156 -7.04 14.51 -4.75
N LYS A 157 -7.76 14.86 -3.70
CA LYS A 157 -7.23 15.62 -2.56
C LYS A 157 -6.63 14.65 -1.56
N ALA A 158 -5.62 15.09 -0.81
CA ALA A 158 -4.99 14.27 0.22
C ALA A 158 -5.00 14.96 1.57
N ILE A 159 -5.24 14.17 2.62
CA ILE A 159 -5.00 14.54 4.02
C ILE A 159 -4.12 13.44 4.61
N GLY A 160 -2.96 13.81 5.13
CA GLY A 160 -2.03 12.90 5.78
C GLY A 160 -1.67 13.35 7.18
N ILE A 161 -1.58 12.41 8.12
CA ILE A 161 -1.05 12.63 9.46
C ILE A 161 0.24 11.83 9.62
N GLU A 162 1.29 12.49 10.08
CA GLU A 162 2.58 11.88 10.37
C GLU A 162 3.17 12.51 11.62
N LEU A 163 3.60 11.67 12.57
CA LEU A 163 4.14 12.11 13.85
C LEU A 163 5.64 12.44 13.80
N LYS A 164 6.38 11.77 12.90
CA LYS A 164 7.81 11.99 12.79
C LYS A 164 8.12 13.22 11.93
N PRO A 165 8.76 14.28 12.49
CA PRO A 165 8.98 15.52 11.76
C PRO A 165 9.76 15.36 10.45
N SER A 166 10.79 14.50 10.42
CA SER A 166 11.59 14.26 9.20
C SER A 166 10.75 13.59 8.11
N TYR A 167 9.84 12.67 8.46
CA TYR A 167 8.93 12.06 7.49
C TYR A 167 7.85 13.03 7.04
N PHE A 168 7.33 13.85 7.95
CA PHE A 168 6.37 14.90 7.60
C PHE A 168 6.94 15.91 6.60
N GLN A 169 8.20 16.33 6.77
CA GLN A 169 8.86 17.19 5.80
C GLN A 169 8.95 16.55 4.42
N LEU A 170 9.35 15.28 4.34
CA LEU A 170 9.37 14.53 3.08
C LEU A 170 7.98 14.37 2.47
N LEU A 171 6.95 14.14 3.30
CA LEU A 171 5.56 14.09 2.85
C LEU A 171 5.18 15.39 2.14
N VAL A 172 5.46 16.55 2.75
CA VAL A 172 5.16 17.86 2.16
C VAL A 172 5.90 18.08 0.84
N GLU A 173 7.19 17.73 0.79
CA GLU A 173 7.98 17.81 -0.44
C GLU A 173 7.43 16.90 -1.54
N ASN A 174 7.04 15.69 -1.19
CA ASN A 174 6.45 14.73 -2.12
C ASN A 174 5.10 15.20 -2.67
N CYS A 175 4.24 15.76 -1.82
CA CYS A 175 2.98 16.36 -2.26
C CYS A 175 3.20 17.51 -3.26
N LYS A 176 4.13 18.42 -2.97
CA LYS A 176 4.48 19.51 -3.90
C LYS A 176 4.98 18.98 -5.25
N ARG A 177 5.79 17.93 -5.25
CA ARG A 177 6.23 17.28 -6.50
C ARG A 177 5.06 16.69 -7.29
N ALA A 178 4.09 16.09 -6.62
CA ALA A 178 2.89 15.55 -7.27
C ALA A 178 2.04 16.66 -7.91
N GLU A 179 1.89 17.81 -7.25
CA GLU A 179 1.17 18.98 -7.77
C GLU A 179 1.79 19.52 -9.05
N VAL A 180 3.12 19.67 -9.05
CA VAL A 180 3.85 20.11 -10.25
C VAL A 180 3.68 19.16 -11.42
N SER A 181 3.80 17.84 -11.16
CA SER A 181 3.62 16.81 -12.19
C SER A 181 2.20 16.79 -12.75
N ASN A 182 1.19 17.02 -11.91
CA ASN A 182 -0.21 17.07 -12.35
C ASN A 182 -0.47 18.30 -13.22
N SER A 183 0.03 19.46 -12.82
CA SER A 183 -0.09 20.70 -13.58
C SER A 183 0.58 20.62 -14.95
N GLN A 184 1.70 19.93 -15.07
CA GLN A 184 2.39 19.71 -16.35
C GLN A 184 1.57 18.81 -17.29
N LEU A 185 0.94 17.75 -16.74
CA LEU A 185 0.07 16.86 -17.51
C LEU A 185 -1.20 17.60 -18.02
N GLU A 186 -1.75 18.52 -17.24
CA GLU A 186 -2.91 19.32 -17.63
C GLU A 186 -2.53 20.36 -18.74
N LEU A 187 -1.30 20.83 -18.76
CA LEU A 187 -0.81 21.77 -19.77
C LEU A 187 -0.29 21.08 -21.05
N GLY A 188 -0.25 19.74 -21.09
CA GLY A 188 0.23 18.97 -22.23
C GLY A 188 1.73 19.10 -22.48
N LEU A 189 2.51 19.41 -21.43
CA LEU A 189 3.98 19.56 -21.45
C LEU A 189 4.66 18.27 -20.98
#